data_21e7b93dc702a8c7b7340ceccca8c85f
#
_entry.id   21e7b93dc702a8c7b7340ceccca8c85f
#
_cell.length_a   1.000
_cell.length_b   1.000
_cell.length_c   1.000
_cell.angle_alpha   90.00
_cell.angle_beta   90.00
_cell.angle_gamma   90.00
#
_symmetry.space_group_name_H-M   'P 1'
#
loop_
_entity.id
_entity.type
_entity.pdbx_description
1 polymer ?
#
loop_
_entity_poly.entity_id
_entity_poly.type
_entity_poly.pdbx_seq_one_letter_code
_entity_poly.pdbx_strand_id
1 'polypeptide(L)'
;MANKFGSDILIQAKDPKKAAQFYVKHLGFEITDNNPKMIGLHGKHINLFIEPGPALGPVLEVTVDDVEAAKARLVKNGCEVVKDEPHWPRCYVKDPYGLIYNLTS
;
A
#
# COMPACT_ATOMS: atom_id res chain seq x y z
N MET A 1 6.89 -5.98 21.21
CA MET A 1 6.93 -5.32 19.90
C MET A 1 5.54 -5.33 19.30
N ALA A 2 5.01 -4.19 19.00
CA ALA A 2 3.66 -4.10 18.46
C ALA A 2 3.72 -3.58 17.03
N ASN A 3 3.50 -4.48 16.08
CA ASN A 3 3.25 -4.07 14.71
C ASN A 3 1.80 -3.65 14.61
N LYS A 4 1.53 -2.54 13.95
CA LYS A 4 0.17 -2.05 13.79
C LYS A 4 -0.17 -1.95 12.32
N PHE A 5 -1.28 -2.57 11.94
CA PHE A 5 -1.84 -2.36 10.61
C PHE A 5 -2.69 -1.11 10.60
N GLY A 6 -2.48 -0.29 9.58
CA GLY A 6 -3.29 0.90 9.38
C GLY A 6 -4.54 0.59 8.58
N SER A 7 -5.38 1.61 8.43
CA SER A 7 -6.60 1.53 7.62
C SER A 7 -6.35 1.92 6.16
N ASP A 8 -5.13 2.28 5.82
CA ASP A 8 -4.77 2.72 4.47
C ASP A 8 -4.29 1.53 3.64
N ILE A 9 -4.87 1.40 2.45
CA ILE A 9 -4.50 0.36 1.49
C ILE A 9 -4.07 1.06 0.21
N LEU A 10 -2.97 0.63 -0.38
CA LEU A 10 -2.47 1.22 -1.61
C LEU A 10 -2.50 0.20 -2.73
N ILE A 11 -2.89 0.66 -3.91
CA ILE A 11 -2.72 -0.11 -5.15
C ILE A 11 -2.08 0.76 -6.20
N GLN A 12 -1.42 0.13 -7.15
CA GLN A 12 -0.99 0.79 -8.38
C GLN A 12 -1.87 0.35 -9.53
N ALA A 13 -2.19 1.27 -10.40
CA ALA A 13 -2.96 1.00 -11.61
C ALA A 13 -2.42 1.86 -12.74
N LYS A 14 -2.50 1.35 -13.97
CA LYS A 14 -2.03 2.11 -15.13
C LYS A 14 -2.81 3.40 -15.32
N ASP A 15 -4.09 3.37 -15.01
CA ASP A 15 -4.97 4.54 -15.10
C ASP A 15 -5.70 4.70 -13.77
N PRO A 16 -5.12 5.44 -12.81
CA PRO A 16 -5.73 5.61 -11.51
C PRO A 16 -7.12 6.23 -11.54
N LYS A 17 -7.34 7.17 -12.48
CA LYS A 17 -8.64 7.83 -12.61
C LYS A 17 -9.74 6.84 -13.00
N LYS A 18 -9.45 5.98 -13.95
CA LYS A 18 -10.39 4.93 -14.37
C LYS A 18 -10.66 3.95 -13.23
N ALA A 19 -9.61 3.55 -12.52
CA ALA A 19 -9.75 2.66 -11.38
C ALA A 19 -10.61 3.30 -10.28
N ALA A 20 -10.36 4.57 -9.98
CA ALA A 20 -11.15 5.30 -8.99
C ALA A 20 -12.63 5.36 -9.38
N GLN A 21 -12.92 5.66 -10.62
CA GLN A 21 -14.29 5.70 -11.12
C GLN A 21 -14.99 4.34 -10.97
N PHE A 22 -14.26 3.27 -11.25
CA PHE A 22 -14.79 1.92 -11.06
C PHE A 22 -15.17 1.67 -9.59
N TYR A 23 -14.28 2.01 -8.67
CA TYR A 23 -14.54 1.79 -7.25
C TYR A 23 -15.67 2.65 -6.70
N VAL A 24 -15.78 3.89 -7.17
CA VAL A 24 -16.89 4.76 -6.79
C VAL A 24 -18.21 4.19 -7.30
N LYS A 25 -18.25 3.81 -8.56
CA LYS A 25 -19.48 3.37 -9.20
C LYS A 25 -19.95 2.01 -8.69
N HIS A 26 -19.04 1.07 -8.54
CA HIS A 26 -19.41 -0.32 -8.27
C HIS A 26 -19.27 -0.74 -6.81
N LEU A 27 -18.41 -0.06 -6.04
CA LEU A 27 -18.17 -0.43 -4.63
C LEU A 27 -18.55 0.65 -3.63
N GLY A 28 -19.01 1.82 -4.11
CA GLY A 28 -19.51 2.85 -3.21
C GLY A 28 -18.46 3.68 -2.49
N PHE A 29 -17.21 3.65 -2.98
CA PHE A 29 -16.17 4.52 -2.42
C PHE A 29 -16.46 5.99 -2.75
N GLU A 30 -15.96 6.87 -1.88
CA GLU A 30 -16.02 8.33 -2.11
C GLU A 30 -14.61 8.85 -2.36
N ILE A 31 -14.46 9.74 -3.34
CA ILE A 31 -13.17 10.36 -3.63
C ILE A 31 -12.91 11.44 -2.57
N THR A 32 -11.79 11.30 -1.85
CA THR A 32 -11.37 12.27 -0.83
C THR A 32 -10.20 13.12 -1.29
N ASP A 33 -9.41 12.64 -2.24
CA ASP A 33 -8.28 13.37 -2.79
C ASP A 33 -8.15 13.00 -4.27
N ASN A 34 -8.29 14.00 -5.13
CA ASN A 34 -8.26 13.78 -6.58
C ASN A 34 -6.93 14.26 -7.19
N ASN A 35 -5.83 13.91 -6.54
CA ASN A 35 -4.50 14.21 -7.05
C ASN A 35 -4.11 13.18 -8.11
N PRO A 36 -3.72 13.59 -9.33
CA PRO A 36 -3.37 12.62 -10.39
C PRO A 36 -2.25 11.66 -10.02
N LYS A 37 -1.38 12.04 -9.08
CA LYS A 37 -0.28 11.17 -8.62
C LYS A 37 -0.69 10.22 -7.52
N MET A 38 -1.81 10.47 -6.85
CA MET A 38 -2.28 9.64 -5.76
C MET A 38 -3.73 9.96 -5.49
N ILE A 39 -4.63 9.19 -6.04
CA ILE A 39 -6.06 9.39 -5.80
C ILE A 39 -6.45 8.69 -4.51
N GLY A 40 -7.06 9.43 -3.59
CA GLY A 40 -7.54 8.88 -2.32
C GLY A 40 -9.03 8.64 -2.34
N LEU A 41 -9.45 7.46 -1.88
CA LEU A 41 -10.84 7.06 -1.76
C LEU A 41 -11.12 6.63 -0.32
N HIS A 42 -12.34 6.86 0.12
CA HIS A 42 -12.79 6.47 1.46
C HIS A 42 -13.92 5.46 1.36
N GLY A 43 -13.79 4.35 2.06
CA GLY A 43 -14.79 3.29 2.11
C GLY A 43 -15.13 2.92 3.53
N LYS A 44 -15.68 3.86 4.28
CA LYS A 44 -16.14 3.71 5.68
C LYS A 44 -15.05 3.29 6.68
N HIS A 45 -14.44 2.13 6.52
CA HIS A 45 -13.43 1.62 7.46
C HIS A 45 -12.02 1.57 6.88
N ILE A 46 -11.89 1.76 5.58
CA ILE A 46 -10.60 1.74 4.89
C ILE A 46 -10.47 2.95 3.99
N ASN A 47 -9.23 3.36 3.77
CA ASN A 47 -8.87 4.35 2.77
C ASN A 47 -8.08 3.64 1.68
N LEU A 48 -8.47 3.86 0.43
CA LEU A 48 -7.80 3.25 -0.70
C LEU A 48 -7.07 4.34 -1.48
N PHE A 49 -5.77 4.16 -1.66
CA PHE A 49 -4.95 5.09 -2.43
C PHE A 49 -4.51 4.41 -3.71
N ILE A 50 -4.67 5.11 -4.82
CA ILE A 50 -4.32 4.58 -6.14
C ILE A 50 -3.25 5.47 -6.74
N GLU A 51 -2.07 4.91 -6.99
CA GLU A 51 -1.01 5.64 -7.69
C GLU A 51 -0.76 5.03 -9.06
N PRO A 52 -0.23 5.83 -10.02
CA PRO A 52 0.04 5.32 -11.35
C PRO A 52 1.21 4.34 -11.35
N GLY A 53 1.10 3.31 -12.13
CA GLY A 53 2.15 2.31 -12.29
C GLY A 53 1.60 0.97 -12.72
N PRO A 54 2.48 -0.01 -12.94
CA PRO A 54 2.06 -1.37 -13.22
C PRO A 54 1.18 -1.89 -12.08
N ALA A 55 0.22 -2.73 -12.41
CA ALA A 55 -0.70 -3.28 -11.42
C ALA A 55 0.06 -3.90 -10.24
N LEU A 56 -0.24 -3.44 -9.04
CA LEU A 56 0.40 -3.89 -7.81
C LEU A 56 -0.57 -3.72 -6.65
N GLY A 57 -0.58 -4.68 -5.76
CA GLY A 57 -1.34 -4.60 -4.53
C GLY A 57 -2.44 -5.65 -4.45
N PRO A 58 -3.26 -5.58 -3.41
CA PRO A 58 -3.27 -4.48 -2.41
C PRO A 58 -2.03 -4.51 -1.51
N VAL A 59 -1.58 -3.32 -1.15
CA VAL A 59 -0.45 -3.12 -0.23
C VAL A 59 -1.02 -2.60 1.09
N LEU A 60 -0.79 -3.33 2.16
CA LEU A 60 -1.22 -2.94 3.50
C LEU A 60 -0.12 -2.11 4.16
N GLU A 61 -0.51 -1.21 5.03
CA GLU A 61 0.45 -0.41 5.78
C GLU A 61 0.69 -1.05 7.14
N VAL A 62 1.96 -1.28 7.48
CA VAL A 62 2.36 -1.86 8.77
C VAL A 62 3.36 -0.93 9.43
N THR A 63 3.02 -0.42 10.60
CA THR A 63 3.94 0.37 11.39
C THR A 63 4.79 -0.56 12.25
N VAL A 64 6.11 -0.39 12.15
CA VAL A 64 7.08 -1.19 12.90
C VAL A 64 8.01 -0.26 13.67
N ASP A 65 8.72 -0.80 14.65
CA ASP A 65 9.64 0.01 15.46
C ASP A 65 10.86 0.47 14.65
N ASP A 66 11.39 -0.40 13.82
CA ASP A 66 12.59 -0.15 13.02
C ASP A 66 12.41 -0.83 11.66
N VAL A 67 12.30 -0.01 10.62
CA VAL A 67 12.04 -0.51 9.25
C VAL A 67 13.17 -1.42 8.77
N GLU A 68 14.44 -1.01 8.97
CA GLU A 68 15.56 -1.81 8.50
C GLU A 68 15.66 -3.16 9.21
N ALA A 69 15.42 -3.17 10.51
CA ALA A 69 15.42 -4.41 11.30
C ALA A 69 14.26 -5.33 10.88
N ALA A 70 13.07 -4.76 10.68
CA ALA A 70 11.90 -5.53 10.25
C ALA A 70 12.12 -6.11 8.85
N LYS A 71 12.65 -5.30 7.93
CA LYS A 71 12.97 -5.75 6.57
C LYS A 71 13.94 -6.92 6.60
N ALA A 72 15.03 -6.79 7.35
CA ALA A 72 16.05 -7.85 7.45
C ALA A 72 15.45 -9.15 7.99
N ARG A 73 14.62 -9.06 9.03
CA ARG A 73 13.97 -10.22 9.63
C ARG A 73 13.02 -10.90 8.63
N LEU A 74 12.23 -10.10 7.93
CA LEU A 74 11.26 -10.63 6.97
C LEU A 74 11.94 -11.29 5.77
N VAL A 75 12.99 -10.67 5.24
CA VAL A 75 13.76 -11.25 4.13
C VAL A 75 14.40 -12.57 4.56
N LYS A 76 14.95 -12.63 5.76
CA LYS A 76 15.50 -13.86 6.30
C LYS A 76 14.47 -14.98 6.37
N ASN A 77 13.22 -14.64 6.54
CA ASN A 77 12.11 -15.59 6.67
C ASN A 77 11.31 -15.78 5.38
N GLY A 78 11.87 -15.43 4.25
CA GLY A 78 11.28 -15.76 2.94
C GLY A 78 10.55 -14.63 2.24
N CYS A 79 10.55 -13.42 2.80
CA CYS A 79 9.95 -12.27 2.14
C CYS A 79 10.87 -11.72 1.05
N GLU A 80 10.25 -11.13 0.04
CA GLU A 80 10.93 -10.48 -1.08
C GLU A 80 10.71 -8.98 -0.98
N VAL A 81 11.77 -8.18 -1.12
CA VAL A 81 11.65 -6.73 -1.21
C VAL A 81 11.17 -6.39 -2.62
N VAL A 82 9.98 -5.85 -2.73
CA VAL A 82 9.37 -5.49 -4.01
C VAL A 82 9.74 -4.07 -4.41
N LYS A 83 9.85 -3.16 -3.45
CA LYS A 83 10.17 -1.77 -3.70
C LYS A 83 10.82 -1.18 -2.45
N ASP A 84 11.95 -0.53 -2.62
CA ASP A 84 12.66 0.10 -1.52
C ASP A 84 13.16 1.47 -1.98
N GLU A 85 12.48 2.52 -1.51
CA GLU A 85 12.80 3.90 -1.89
C GLU A 85 13.12 4.69 -0.62
N PRO A 86 14.39 4.72 -0.20
CA PRO A 86 14.76 5.39 1.06
C PRO A 86 14.53 6.90 1.05
N HIS A 87 14.60 7.55 -0.09
CA HIS A 87 14.35 9.00 -0.20
C HIS A 87 12.87 9.35 -0.05
N TRP A 88 12.03 8.41 -0.35
CA TRP A 88 10.59 8.51 -0.21
C TRP A 88 10.22 7.31 0.64
N PRO A 89 10.10 7.46 1.96
CA PRO A 89 10.10 6.29 2.86
C PRO A 89 9.04 5.27 2.47
N ARG A 90 9.47 4.32 1.68
CA ARG A 90 8.60 3.33 1.09
C ARG A 90 9.37 2.02 0.98
N CYS A 91 8.95 1.03 1.74
CA CYS A 91 9.56 -0.29 1.72
C CYS A 91 8.46 -1.35 1.61
N TYR A 92 8.24 -1.81 0.38
CA TYR A 92 7.24 -2.83 0.11
C TYR A 92 7.88 -4.20 0.15
N VAL A 93 7.34 -5.09 0.96
CA VAL A 93 7.77 -6.48 1.01
C VAL A 93 6.58 -7.39 0.71
N LYS A 94 6.87 -8.46 -0.01
CA LYS A 94 5.89 -9.49 -0.32
C LYS A 94 6.27 -10.75 0.44
N ASP A 95 5.36 -11.27 1.22
CA ASP A 95 5.64 -12.48 1.99
C ASP A 95 5.46 -13.75 1.14
N PRO A 96 5.88 -14.92 1.64
CA PRO A 96 5.78 -16.17 0.88
C PRO A 96 4.34 -16.58 0.54
N TYR A 97 3.36 -15.96 1.17
CA TYR A 97 1.95 -16.30 1.00
C TYR A 97 1.20 -15.29 0.12
N GLY A 98 1.91 -14.28 -0.38
CA GLY A 98 1.37 -13.34 -1.36
C GLY A 98 0.91 -12.00 -0.81
N LEU A 99 0.95 -11.80 0.50
CA LEU A 99 0.58 -10.51 1.08
C LEU A 99 1.70 -9.50 0.90
N ILE A 100 1.35 -8.28 0.51
CA ILE A 100 2.30 -7.19 0.33
C ILE A 100 2.03 -6.11 1.36
N TYR A 101 3.08 -5.62 2.02
CA TYR A 101 2.94 -4.53 2.98
C TYR A 101 4.04 -3.50 2.84
N ASN A 102 3.68 -2.27 3.20
CA ASN A 102 4.62 -1.16 3.29
C ASN A 102 5.05 -1.02 4.74
N LEU A 103 6.35 -1.17 5.01
CA LEU A 103 6.89 -1.02 6.35
C LEU A 103 7.14 0.46 6.63
N THR A 104 6.55 0.97 7.69
CA THR A 104 6.75 2.36 8.15
C THR A 104 7.08 2.38 9.62
N SER A 105 7.61 3.48 10.08
CA SER A 105 7.95 3.63 11.51
C SER A 105 7.41 4.94 12.08
#